data_32efc61a52f19eaed88e76b728957702
#
_entry.id   32efc61a52f19eaed88e76b728957702
#
_cell.length_a   1.000
_cell.length_b   1.000
_cell.length_c   1.000
_cell.angle_alpha   90.00
_cell.angle_beta   90.00
_cell.angle_gamma   90.00
#
_symmetry.space_group_name_H-M   'P 1'
#
loop_
_entity.id
_entity.type
_entity.pdbx_description
1 polymer ?
#
loop_
_entity_poly.entity_id
_entity_poly.type
_entity_poly.pdbx_seq_one_letter_code
_entity_poly.pdbx_strand_id
1 'polypeptide(L)'
;MTEEISLPLSVEPIEPLIGFQVMDAWVGVGTFLVLDLATSDSRQTGKLWIYLADWAIMARGEEVRASETLPENREERLPVDELIGRHLTAATRLDDEELHLEFSQDAHLEIWENRTAYGVGAELLHIFRDGEKTVTLTFPQPSIH
;
A
#
# COMPACT_ATOMS: atom_id res chain seq x y z
N MET A 1 15.13 -7.99 17.88
CA MET A 1 13.71 -8.37 17.79
C MET A 1 12.89 -7.20 17.26
N THR A 2 12.24 -7.38 16.15
CA THR A 2 11.40 -6.34 15.59
C THR A 2 10.06 -6.36 16.33
N GLU A 3 9.73 -5.28 17.01
CA GLU A 3 8.41 -5.17 17.60
C GLU A 3 7.41 -4.78 16.51
N GLU A 4 6.23 -5.35 16.58
CA GLU A 4 5.16 -5.11 15.64
C GLU A 4 4.02 -4.38 16.34
N ILE A 5 3.47 -3.35 15.70
CA ILE A 5 2.35 -2.60 16.21
C ILE A 5 1.18 -2.80 15.26
N SER A 6 0.04 -3.24 15.79
CA SER A 6 -1.20 -3.34 15.01
C SER A 6 -2.10 -2.17 15.35
N LEU A 7 -2.56 -1.47 14.33
CA LEU A 7 -3.44 -0.31 14.46
C LEU A 7 -4.63 -0.44 13.53
N PRO A 8 -5.77 0.16 13.88
CA PRO A 8 -6.86 0.26 12.90
C PRO A 8 -6.45 1.15 11.73
N LEU A 9 -7.14 1.02 10.61
CA LEU A 9 -6.84 1.78 9.41
C LEU A 9 -6.75 3.27 9.72
N SER A 10 -5.60 3.86 9.43
CA SER A 10 -5.36 5.29 9.64
C SER A 10 -4.21 5.75 8.74
N VAL A 11 -4.11 7.05 8.53
CA VAL A 11 -3.05 7.62 7.69
C VAL A 11 -1.80 8.00 8.48
N GLU A 12 -1.91 8.16 9.78
CA GLU A 12 -0.78 8.61 10.61
C GLU A 12 0.51 7.82 10.43
N PRO A 13 0.48 6.47 10.39
CA PRO A 13 1.72 5.71 10.20
C PRO A 13 2.34 5.87 8.81
N ILE A 14 1.55 6.33 7.83
CA ILE A 14 2.03 6.53 6.46
C ILE A 14 2.61 7.93 6.28
N GLU A 15 2.14 8.91 7.04
CA GLU A 15 2.56 10.31 6.90
C GLU A 15 4.08 10.51 6.91
N PRO A 16 4.88 9.79 7.74
CA PRO A 16 6.33 9.96 7.69
C PRO A 16 6.97 9.57 6.35
N LEU A 17 6.27 8.83 5.51
CA LEU A 17 6.77 8.44 4.19
C LEU A 17 6.40 9.44 3.09
N ILE A 18 5.59 10.46 3.40
CA ILE A 18 5.24 11.50 2.42
C ILE A 18 6.50 12.25 2.04
N GLY A 19 6.73 12.39 0.74
CA GLY A 19 7.94 12.96 0.17
C GLY A 19 8.95 11.93 -0.30
N PHE A 20 8.84 10.69 0.14
CA PHE A 20 9.72 9.62 -0.33
C PHE A 20 9.39 9.24 -1.77
N GLN A 21 10.42 8.84 -2.50
CA GLN A 21 10.29 8.40 -3.89
C GLN A 21 10.12 6.89 -3.95
N VAL A 22 9.27 6.42 -4.84
CA VAL A 22 9.12 4.99 -5.12
C VAL A 22 10.33 4.53 -5.92
N MET A 23 11.18 3.74 -5.31
CA MET A 23 12.41 3.23 -5.94
C MET A 23 12.17 1.92 -6.67
N ASP A 24 11.22 1.12 -6.18
CA ASP A 24 10.83 -0.12 -6.82
C ASP A 24 9.38 -0.42 -6.44
N ALA A 25 8.69 -1.16 -7.30
CA ALA A 25 7.32 -1.57 -7.05
C ALA A 25 7.06 -2.87 -7.80
N TRP A 26 6.43 -3.84 -7.12
CA TRP A 26 6.13 -5.13 -7.75
C TRP A 26 4.94 -5.79 -7.07
N VAL A 27 4.32 -6.71 -7.81
CA VAL A 27 3.30 -7.61 -7.28
C VAL A 27 3.95 -8.97 -7.06
N GLY A 28 3.84 -9.48 -5.85
CA GLY A 28 4.35 -10.79 -5.50
C GLY A 28 3.33 -11.90 -5.76
N VAL A 29 3.59 -13.06 -5.17
CA VAL A 29 2.67 -14.20 -5.25
C VAL A 29 1.31 -13.80 -4.67
N GLY A 30 0.23 -14.20 -5.33
CA GLY A 30 -1.10 -13.69 -5.01
C GLY A 30 -1.28 -12.29 -5.60
N THR A 31 -1.80 -11.35 -4.81
CA THR A 31 -2.02 -9.98 -5.27
C THR A 31 -1.29 -8.96 -4.39
N PHE A 32 -0.24 -9.39 -3.70
CA PHE A 32 0.52 -8.51 -2.79
C PHE A 32 1.27 -7.46 -3.58
N LEU A 33 1.00 -6.20 -3.30
CA LEU A 33 1.71 -5.09 -3.92
C LEU A 33 2.74 -4.53 -2.93
N VAL A 34 3.99 -4.44 -3.35
CA VAL A 34 5.07 -3.95 -2.50
C VAL A 34 5.69 -2.71 -3.15
N LEU A 35 5.83 -1.66 -2.36
CA LEU A 35 6.48 -0.41 -2.78
C LEU A 35 7.70 -0.19 -1.90
N ASP A 36 8.88 -0.11 -2.52
CA ASP A 36 10.10 0.31 -1.84
C ASP A 36 10.28 1.81 -2.03
N LEU A 37 10.47 2.53 -0.94
CA LEU A 37 10.53 3.98 -0.91
C LEU A 37 11.84 4.44 -0.29
N ALA A 38 12.34 5.58 -0.74
CA ALA A 38 13.54 6.18 -0.16
C ALA A 38 13.51 7.69 -0.30
N THR A 39 14.23 8.38 0.59
CA THR A 39 14.49 9.81 0.42
C THR A 39 15.44 10.03 -0.76
N SER A 40 15.49 11.27 -1.27
CA SER A 40 16.30 11.59 -2.45
C SER A 40 17.80 11.30 -2.24
N ASP A 41 18.29 11.38 -1.00
CA ASP A 41 19.68 11.07 -0.67
C ASP A 41 19.87 9.58 -0.27
N SER A 42 18.80 8.78 -0.32
CA SER A 42 18.79 7.37 0.04
C SER A 42 19.19 7.07 1.48
N ARG A 43 19.20 8.07 2.35
CA ARG A 43 19.55 7.89 3.76
C ARG A 43 18.43 7.26 4.58
N GLN A 44 17.19 7.49 4.17
CA GLN A 44 16.03 6.90 4.82
C GLN A 44 15.28 6.06 3.82
N THR A 45 14.85 4.89 4.24
CA THR A 45 14.09 3.97 3.40
C THR A 45 12.81 3.57 4.10
N GLY A 46 11.85 3.14 3.31
CA GLY A 46 10.60 2.62 3.80
C GLY A 46 10.03 1.62 2.82
N LYS A 47 9.04 0.88 3.27
CA LYS A 47 8.36 -0.12 2.44
C LYS A 47 6.90 -0.13 2.82
N LEU A 48 6.02 -0.15 1.83
CA LEU A 48 4.60 -0.38 1.99
C LEU A 48 4.28 -1.72 1.34
N TRP A 49 3.70 -2.63 2.10
CA TRP A 49 3.32 -3.94 1.64
C TRP A 49 1.80 -4.06 1.77
N ILE A 50 1.09 -3.94 0.65
CA ILE A 50 -0.35 -4.13 0.60
C ILE A 50 -0.60 -5.64 0.58
N TYR A 51 -1.18 -6.15 1.65
CA TYR A 51 -1.18 -7.58 1.95
C TYR A 51 -2.53 -8.22 1.62
N LEU A 52 -3.49 -8.17 2.53
CA LEU A 52 -4.79 -8.83 2.35
C LEU A 52 -5.87 -7.80 2.02
N ALA A 53 -5.72 -7.17 0.86
CA ALA A 53 -6.64 -6.13 0.38
C ALA A 53 -6.60 -6.08 -1.13
N ASP A 54 -7.65 -5.54 -1.73
CA ASP A 54 -7.63 -5.22 -3.14
C ASP A 54 -7.08 -3.82 -3.35
N TRP A 55 -6.56 -3.57 -4.53
CA TRP A 55 -5.97 -2.27 -4.86
C TRP A 55 -6.10 -1.99 -6.35
N ALA A 56 -6.04 -0.70 -6.69
CA ALA A 56 -6.02 -0.24 -8.07
C ALA A 56 -5.11 0.97 -8.19
N ILE A 57 -4.35 1.02 -9.27
CA ILE A 57 -3.50 2.14 -9.61
C ILE A 57 -4.18 2.94 -10.69
N MET A 58 -4.38 4.24 -10.42
CA MET A 58 -4.97 5.19 -11.35
C MET A 58 -3.89 6.15 -11.81
N ALA A 59 -3.83 6.40 -13.10
CA ALA A 59 -2.93 7.40 -13.65
C ALA A 59 -3.68 8.20 -14.70
N ARG A 60 -3.64 9.53 -14.59
CA ARG A 60 -4.32 10.43 -15.51
C ARG A 60 -5.82 10.15 -15.62
N GLY A 61 -6.43 9.77 -14.49
CA GLY A 61 -7.87 9.49 -14.43
C GLY A 61 -8.28 8.11 -14.94
N GLU A 62 -7.34 7.27 -15.33
CA GLU A 62 -7.63 5.93 -15.84
C GLU A 62 -7.01 4.86 -14.96
N GLU A 63 -7.72 3.74 -14.81
CA GLU A 63 -7.17 2.57 -14.13
C GLU A 63 -6.14 1.91 -15.05
N VAL A 64 -4.88 1.88 -14.60
CA VAL A 64 -3.80 1.31 -15.38
C VAL A 64 -3.40 -0.09 -14.90
N ARG A 65 -3.72 -0.42 -13.66
CA ARG A 65 -3.44 -1.74 -13.09
C ARG A 65 -4.27 -1.94 -11.83
N ALA A 66 -4.75 -3.17 -11.60
CA ALA A 66 -5.52 -3.49 -10.41
C ALA A 66 -5.29 -4.94 -10.01
N SER A 67 -5.48 -5.23 -8.71
CA SER A 67 -5.35 -6.59 -8.18
C SER A 67 -6.30 -7.58 -8.85
N GLU A 68 -7.50 -7.11 -9.21
CA GLU A 68 -8.52 -7.96 -9.83
C GLU A 68 -8.26 -8.28 -11.31
N THR A 69 -7.36 -7.55 -11.95
CA THR A 69 -7.09 -7.70 -13.40
C THR A 69 -5.69 -8.21 -13.69
N LEU A 70 -4.99 -8.73 -12.69
CA LEU A 70 -3.64 -9.27 -12.88
C LEU A 70 -3.68 -10.56 -13.72
N PRO A 71 -2.66 -10.79 -14.57
CA PRO A 71 -2.58 -12.04 -15.32
C PRO A 71 -2.45 -13.25 -14.39
N GLU A 72 -3.16 -14.33 -14.67
CA GLU A 72 -3.10 -15.55 -13.87
C GLU A 72 -1.76 -16.27 -14.00
N ASN A 73 -1.16 -16.23 -15.19
CA ASN A 73 0.08 -16.94 -15.49
C ASN A 73 1.28 -16.01 -15.45
N ARG A 74 1.39 -15.18 -14.44
CA ARG A 74 2.50 -14.25 -14.30
C ARG A 74 3.65 -14.88 -13.52
N GLU A 75 4.82 -14.31 -13.67
CA GLU A 75 5.98 -14.67 -12.87
C GLU A 75 5.74 -14.28 -11.41
N GLU A 76 6.52 -14.86 -10.48
CA GLU A 76 6.37 -14.60 -9.05
C GLU A 76 6.51 -13.13 -8.68
N ARG A 77 7.24 -12.37 -9.49
CA ARG A 77 7.44 -10.94 -9.24
C ARG A 77 7.12 -10.16 -10.52
N LEU A 78 6.00 -9.46 -10.50
CA LEU A 78 5.56 -8.65 -11.63
C LEU A 78 5.90 -7.18 -11.36
N PRO A 79 6.78 -6.55 -12.14
CA PRO A 79 7.11 -5.13 -11.94
C PRO A 79 5.91 -4.23 -12.17
N VAL A 80 5.82 -3.17 -11.36
CA VAL A 80 4.77 -2.15 -11.47
C VAL A 80 5.44 -0.83 -11.82
N ASP A 81 5.77 -0.65 -13.09
CA ASP A 81 6.52 0.51 -13.55
C ASP A 81 5.73 1.82 -13.43
N GLU A 82 4.41 1.73 -13.36
CA GLU A 82 3.53 2.90 -13.31
C GLU A 82 3.77 3.79 -12.08
N LEU A 83 4.31 3.23 -11.00
CA LEU A 83 4.58 4.00 -9.78
C LEU A 83 6.05 4.31 -9.56
N ILE A 84 6.96 3.60 -10.22
CA ILE A 84 8.40 3.80 -10.00
C ILE A 84 8.83 5.20 -10.42
N GLY A 85 9.59 5.87 -9.56
CA GLY A 85 10.08 7.22 -9.79
C GLY A 85 9.16 8.32 -9.27
N ARG A 86 7.94 8.01 -8.91
CA ARG A 86 6.99 8.98 -8.37
C ARG A 86 7.23 9.17 -6.88
N HIS A 87 6.84 10.34 -6.37
CA HIS A 87 6.93 10.63 -4.93
C HIS A 87 5.55 10.47 -4.30
N LEU A 88 5.52 9.91 -3.09
CA LEU A 88 4.29 9.87 -2.30
C LEU A 88 4.00 11.28 -1.80
N THR A 89 2.85 11.85 -2.16
CA THR A 89 2.51 13.23 -1.85
C THR A 89 1.43 13.38 -0.79
N ALA A 90 0.54 12.41 -0.67
CA ALA A 90 -0.54 12.49 0.31
C ALA A 90 -1.11 11.11 0.60
N ALA A 91 -1.71 10.96 1.77
CA ALA A 91 -2.46 9.78 2.16
C ALA A 91 -3.79 10.25 2.74
N THR A 92 -4.88 9.65 2.30
CA THR A 92 -6.24 9.99 2.72
C THR A 92 -7.02 8.73 3.01
N ARG A 93 -7.72 8.71 4.12
CA ARG A 93 -8.64 7.63 4.44
C ARG A 93 -10.04 8.03 3.99
N LEU A 94 -10.68 7.20 3.17
CA LEU A 94 -12.05 7.38 2.76
C LEU A 94 -12.92 6.37 3.49
N ASP A 95 -13.81 6.84 4.34
CA ASP A 95 -14.63 6.01 5.21
C ASP A 95 -13.76 5.09 6.09
N ASP A 96 -14.30 3.97 6.54
CA ASP A 96 -13.57 3.00 7.35
C ASP A 96 -12.99 1.85 6.53
N GLU A 97 -13.18 1.87 5.21
CA GLU A 97 -12.91 0.73 4.35
C GLU A 97 -11.92 1.00 3.23
N GLU A 98 -11.51 2.24 3.03
CA GLU A 98 -10.70 2.59 1.87
C GLU A 98 -9.59 3.58 2.23
N LEU A 99 -8.41 3.34 1.66
CA LEU A 99 -7.25 4.20 1.80
C LEU A 99 -6.78 4.64 0.41
N HIS A 100 -6.50 5.92 0.24
CA HIS A 100 -5.97 6.49 -0.98
C HIS A 100 -4.58 7.05 -0.74
N LEU A 101 -3.62 6.66 -1.57
CA LEU A 101 -2.27 7.21 -1.57
C LEU A 101 -2.09 7.97 -2.87
N GLU A 102 -1.75 9.27 -2.76
CA GLU A 102 -1.50 10.09 -3.93
C GLU A 102 -0.01 10.17 -4.22
N PHE A 103 0.33 10.11 -5.50
CA PHE A 103 1.71 10.18 -5.97
C PHE A 103 1.83 11.36 -6.94
N SER A 104 3.07 11.84 -7.13
CA SER A 104 3.36 12.89 -8.08
C SER A 104 2.99 12.47 -9.51
N GLN A 105 2.84 13.44 -10.41
CA GLN A 105 2.53 13.21 -11.81
C GLN A 105 1.16 12.55 -12.04
N ASP A 106 0.17 12.96 -11.23
CA ASP A 106 -1.23 12.58 -11.41
C ASP A 106 -1.46 11.06 -11.36
N ALA A 107 -0.94 10.41 -10.34
CA ALA A 107 -1.19 9.01 -10.07
C ALA A 107 -1.65 8.81 -8.63
N HIS A 108 -2.47 7.81 -8.40
CA HIS A 108 -2.84 7.42 -7.04
C HIS A 108 -3.11 5.94 -6.94
N LEU A 109 -3.02 5.43 -5.73
CA LEU A 109 -3.26 4.04 -5.39
C LEU A 109 -4.45 3.98 -4.46
N GLU A 110 -5.49 3.25 -4.86
CA GLU A 110 -6.67 2.98 -4.05
C GLU A 110 -6.53 1.61 -3.43
N ILE A 111 -6.79 1.49 -2.13
CA ILE A 111 -6.69 0.24 -1.38
C ILE A 111 -7.98 0.06 -0.59
N TRP A 112 -8.64 -1.08 -0.74
CA TRP A 112 -9.91 -1.31 -0.05
C TRP A 112 -10.03 -2.74 0.47
N GLU A 113 -10.91 -2.89 1.47
CA GLU A 113 -11.18 -4.17 2.09
C GLU A 113 -11.95 -5.10 1.15
N ASN A 114 -11.54 -6.37 1.11
CA ASN A 114 -12.29 -7.40 0.43
C ASN A 114 -12.60 -8.53 1.42
N ARG A 115 -13.73 -8.41 2.11
CA ARG A 115 -14.13 -9.37 3.14
C ARG A 115 -14.42 -10.75 2.58
N THR A 116 -14.88 -10.82 1.34
CA THR A 116 -15.19 -12.08 0.68
C THR A 116 -13.93 -12.92 0.47
N ALA A 117 -12.85 -12.29 0.04
CA ALA A 117 -11.60 -12.99 -0.24
C ALA A 117 -10.75 -13.22 1.01
N TYR A 118 -10.71 -12.26 1.94
CA TYR A 118 -9.72 -12.25 3.03
C TYR A 118 -10.32 -12.30 4.43
N GLY A 119 -11.64 -12.23 4.54
CA GLY A 119 -12.31 -12.22 5.83
C GLY A 119 -12.38 -10.85 6.49
N VAL A 120 -13.01 -10.80 7.64
CA VAL A 120 -13.20 -9.56 8.42
C VAL A 120 -11.95 -9.31 9.27
N GLY A 121 -11.50 -8.08 9.33
CA GLY A 121 -10.35 -7.68 10.16
C GLY A 121 -9.02 -8.12 9.58
N ALA A 122 -8.94 -8.35 8.27
CA ALA A 122 -7.70 -8.75 7.61
C ALA A 122 -6.62 -7.68 7.75
N GLU A 123 -5.37 -8.13 7.76
CA GLU A 123 -4.22 -7.22 7.76
C GLU A 123 -4.09 -6.58 6.39
N LEU A 124 -4.41 -5.30 6.32
CA LEU A 124 -4.46 -4.54 5.08
C LEU A 124 -3.07 -4.21 4.55
N LEU A 125 -2.24 -3.67 5.40
CA LEU A 125 -1.03 -2.99 5.00
C LEU A 125 0.02 -3.10 6.08
N HIS A 126 1.24 -3.47 5.67
CA HIS A 126 2.40 -3.43 6.55
C HIS A 126 3.28 -2.26 6.16
N ILE A 127 3.70 -1.47 7.15
CA ILE A 127 4.54 -0.30 6.96
C ILE A 127 5.87 -0.53 7.65
N PHE A 128 6.94 -0.50 6.86
CA PHE A 128 8.30 -0.67 7.35
C PHE A 128 9.06 0.63 7.16
N ARG A 129 9.80 1.04 8.19
CA ARG A 129 10.71 2.17 8.11
C ARG A 129 12.00 1.77 8.76
N ASP A 130 13.09 2.26 8.17
CA ASP A 130 14.43 1.94 8.64
C ASP A 130 14.60 2.40 10.09
N GLY A 131 14.97 1.46 10.98
CA GLY A 131 15.17 1.76 12.40
C GLY A 131 13.91 1.88 13.24
N GLU A 132 12.73 1.73 12.63
CA GLU A 132 11.43 1.86 13.30
C GLU A 132 10.74 0.50 13.44
N LYS A 133 9.71 0.48 14.29
CA LYS A 133 8.87 -0.70 14.45
C LYS A 133 7.99 -0.89 13.20
N THR A 134 7.73 -2.14 12.85
CA THR A 134 6.78 -2.45 11.79
C THR A 134 5.37 -2.14 12.28
N VAL A 135 4.62 -1.40 11.47
CA VAL A 135 3.23 -1.07 11.77
C VAL A 135 2.33 -1.83 10.80
N THR A 136 1.36 -2.55 11.35
CA THR A 136 0.36 -3.27 10.57
C THR A 136 -0.97 -2.55 10.73
N LEU A 137 -1.59 -2.19 9.61
CA LEU A 137 -2.93 -1.59 9.61
C LEU A 137 -3.95 -2.67 9.28
N THR A 138 -5.02 -2.72 10.08
CA THR A 138 -6.12 -3.65 9.85
C THR A 138 -7.39 -2.86 9.59
N PHE A 139 -8.28 -3.45 8.79
CA PHE A 139 -9.59 -2.85 8.62
C PHE A 139 -10.37 -2.96 9.92
N PRO A 140 -11.14 -1.93 10.29
CA PRO A 140 -11.97 -1.99 11.49
C PRO A 140 -12.97 -3.12 11.40
N GLN A 141 -13.13 -3.87 12.49
CA GLN A 141 -14.18 -4.87 12.55
C GLN A 141 -15.54 -4.19 12.73
N PRO A 142 -16.59 -4.68 12.07
CA PRO A 142 -17.90 -4.10 12.29
C PRO A 142 -18.32 -4.29 13.74
N SER A 143 -18.90 -3.22 14.31
CA SER A 143 -19.44 -3.28 15.67
C SER A 143 -20.63 -4.23 15.68
N ILE A 144 -20.59 -5.21 16.57
CA ILE A 144 -21.70 -6.11 16.80
C ILE A 144 -22.45 -5.61 18.03
N HIS A 145 -23.64 -5.16 17.81
CA HIS A 145 -24.51 -4.70 18.89
C HIS A 145 -25.73 -5.58 19.01
#